data_92264230992d24877b1f990ce5913bf5
#
_entry.id   92264230992d24877b1f990ce5913bf5
#
_cell.length_a   1.000
_cell.length_b   1.000
_cell.length_c   1.000
_cell.angle_alpha   90.00
_cell.angle_beta   90.00
_cell.angle_gamma   90.00
#
_symmetry.space_group_name_H-M   'P 1'
#
loop_
_entity.id
_entity.type
_entity.pdbx_description
1 polymer ?
#
loop_
_entity_poly.entity_id
_entity_poly.type
_entity_poly.pdbx_seq_one_letter_code
_entity_poly.pdbx_strand_id
1 'polypeptide(L)'
;ALNITQVVYVPDAGHAKLIDRCLADPEMDCFPLVNEFESVGICVGAWAGGRRSCALMQSSGVGNLVNALGLAHSVGAPFFAIATMRGEWGEFNGWQTPMGQTIPKILDAANVVVNRAETSADVIPVTEASGRLAFNSYLPVFSLISQRATGAKVF
;
A
#
# COMPACT_ATOMS: atom_id res chain seq x y z
N ALA A 1 17.35 -0.27 3.07
CA ALA A 1 17.15 1.15 2.85
C ALA A 1 16.09 1.76 3.77
N LEU A 2 14.89 1.14 3.91
CA LEU A 2 13.79 1.67 4.75
C LEU A 2 13.74 1.04 6.15
N ASN A 3 14.49 -0.02 6.42
CA ASN A 3 14.48 -0.80 7.67
C ASN A 3 13.07 -1.27 8.05
N ILE A 4 12.28 -1.70 7.07
CA ILE A 4 10.99 -2.34 7.29
C ILE A 4 11.25 -3.78 7.71
N THR A 5 10.70 -4.18 8.84
CA THR A 5 10.81 -5.53 9.41
C THR A 5 9.45 -6.22 9.54
N GLN A 6 8.37 -5.54 9.17
CA GLN A 6 7.03 -6.10 9.19
C GLN A 6 6.29 -5.75 7.91
N VAL A 7 5.69 -6.75 7.28
CA VAL A 7 4.79 -6.56 6.13
C VAL A 7 3.45 -7.21 6.43
N VAL A 8 2.38 -6.46 6.25
CA VAL A 8 1.02 -6.96 6.37
C VAL A 8 0.31 -6.83 5.04
N TYR A 9 -0.50 -7.80 4.67
CA TYR A 9 -1.08 -7.80 3.34
C TYR A 9 -2.45 -8.47 3.27
N VAL A 10 -3.29 -7.99 2.37
CA VAL A 10 -4.40 -8.77 1.83
C VAL A 10 -3.91 -9.40 0.52
N PRO A 11 -4.07 -10.74 0.34
CA PRO A 11 -3.53 -11.42 -0.84
C PRO A 11 -3.98 -10.79 -2.16
N ASP A 12 -3.01 -10.40 -2.98
CA ASP A 12 -3.22 -9.83 -4.30
C ASP A 12 -2.18 -10.34 -5.30
N ALA A 13 -2.63 -10.70 -6.50
CA ALA A 13 -1.75 -11.22 -7.55
C ALA A 13 -0.66 -10.21 -7.98
N GLY A 14 -0.93 -8.90 -7.88
CA GLY A 14 0.06 -7.86 -8.19
C GLY A 14 1.24 -7.86 -7.24
N HIS A 15 1.02 -8.30 -6.00
CA HIS A 15 2.04 -8.37 -4.96
C HIS A 15 2.60 -9.78 -4.73
N ALA A 16 2.12 -10.83 -5.42
CA ALA A 16 2.44 -12.22 -5.11
C ALA A 16 3.94 -12.47 -4.93
N LYS A 17 4.77 -12.04 -5.91
CA LYS A 17 6.23 -12.22 -5.83
C LYS A 17 6.89 -11.45 -4.67
N LEU A 18 6.36 -10.30 -4.31
CA LEU A 18 6.87 -9.52 -3.17
C LEU A 18 6.50 -10.20 -1.86
N ILE A 19 5.25 -10.65 -1.74
CA ILE A 19 4.76 -11.40 -0.57
C ILE A 19 5.59 -12.68 -0.38
N ASP A 20 5.81 -13.47 -1.44
CA ASP A 20 6.62 -14.69 -1.36
C ASP A 20 8.05 -14.41 -0.85
N ARG A 21 8.65 -13.31 -1.29
CA ARG A 21 9.99 -12.91 -0.82
C ARG A 21 9.99 -12.48 0.64
N CYS A 22 8.97 -11.73 1.08
CA CYS A 22 8.83 -11.33 2.48
C CYS A 22 8.59 -12.55 3.39
N LEU A 23 7.79 -13.53 2.94
CA LEU A 23 7.54 -14.77 3.68
C LEU A 23 8.79 -15.67 3.80
N ALA A 24 9.67 -15.60 2.81
CA ALA A 24 10.91 -16.39 2.80
C ALA A 24 12.05 -15.72 3.60
N ASP A 25 11.92 -14.46 3.99
CA ASP A 25 12.94 -13.72 4.74
C ASP A 25 12.76 -13.94 6.24
N PRO A 26 13.69 -14.60 6.95
CA PRO A 26 13.56 -14.87 8.38
C PRO A 26 13.64 -13.61 9.26
N GLU A 27 14.12 -12.48 8.74
CA GLU A 27 14.17 -11.19 9.44
C GLU A 27 12.86 -10.38 9.28
N MET A 28 11.91 -10.90 8.49
CA MET A 28 10.66 -10.22 8.15
C MET A 28 9.47 -10.91 8.80
N ASP A 29 8.71 -10.18 9.61
CA ASP A 29 7.38 -10.62 10.01
C ASP A 29 6.38 -10.31 8.89
N CYS A 30 5.96 -11.33 8.17
CA CYS A 30 5.04 -11.18 7.05
C CYS A 30 3.80 -12.04 7.28
N PHE A 31 2.60 -11.40 7.35
CA PHE A 31 1.36 -12.14 7.59
C PHE A 31 0.14 -11.54 6.90
N PRO A 32 -0.82 -12.39 6.52
CA PRO A 32 -2.04 -11.95 5.86
C PRO A 32 -3.03 -11.31 6.83
N LEU A 33 -3.84 -10.41 6.28
CA LEU A 33 -4.99 -9.79 6.93
C LEU A 33 -6.29 -10.33 6.35
N VAL A 34 -7.36 -10.26 7.13
CA VAL A 34 -8.71 -10.56 6.67
C VAL A 34 -9.28 -9.36 5.89
N ASN A 35 -8.95 -8.15 6.33
CA ASN A 35 -9.41 -6.92 5.70
C ASN A 35 -8.34 -5.82 5.78
N GLU A 36 -8.25 -4.97 4.77
CA GLU A 36 -7.27 -3.89 4.69
C GLU A 36 -7.39 -2.87 5.82
N PHE A 37 -8.58 -2.70 6.38
CA PHE A 37 -8.82 -1.85 7.54
C PHE A 37 -7.88 -2.17 8.72
N GLU A 38 -7.59 -3.45 8.95
CA GLU A 38 -6.72 -3.91 10.04
C GLU A 38 -5.28 -3.39 9.90
N SER A 39 -4.83 -3.17 8.66
CA SER A 39 -3.45 -2.75 8.38
C SER A 39 -3.05 -1.46 9.09
N VAL A 40 -3.97 -0.51 9.22
CA VAL A 40 -3.67 0.78 9.84
C VAL A 40 -3.37 0.61 11.32
N GLY A 41 -4.22 -0.10 12.05
CA GLY A 41 -4.02 -0.36 13.48
C GLY A 41 -2.75 -1.15 13.76
N ILE A 42 -2.46 -2.16 12.93
CA ILE A 42 -1.26 -3.00 13.06
C ILE A 42 0.01 -2.19 12.78
N CYS A 43 0.04 -1.41 11.69
CA CYS A 43 1.21 -0.59 11.35
C CYS A 43 1.47 0.51 12.39
N VAL A 44 0.41 1.17 12.88
CA VAL A 44 0.52 2.17 13.97
C VAL A 44 1.00 1.52 15.26
N GLY A 45 0.48 0.33 15.61
CA GLY A 45 0.93 -0.44 16.77
C GLY A 45 2.38 -0.88 16.65
N ALA A 46 2.82 -1.35 15.49
CA ALA A 46 4.21 -1.70 15.25
C ALA A 46 5.14 -0.49 15.40
N TRP A 47 4.73 0.67 14.87
CA TRP A 47 5.47 1.92 15.06
C TRP A 47 5.61 2.31 16.52
N ALA A 48 4.54 2.22 17.30
CA ALA A 48 4.57 2.45 18.75
C ALA A 48 5.51 1.46 19.47
N GLY A 49 5.67 0.25 18.95
CA GLY A 49 6.62 -0.77 19.39
C GLY A 49 8.04 -0.61 18.84
N GLY A 50 8.33 0.49 18.12
CA GLY A 50 9.67 0.77 17.57
C GLY A 50 9.98 0.07 16.23
N ARG A 51 8.97 -0.50 15.54
CA ARG A 51 9.14 -1.23 14.28
C ARG A 51 8.56 -0.45 13.11
N ARG A 52 9.18 -0.59 11.94
CA ARG A 52 8.66 -0.07 10.67
C ARG A 52 7.90 -1.15 9.93
N SER A 53 6.69 -0.81 9.50
CA SER A 53 5.80 -1.71 8.76
C SER A 53 5.44 -1.15 7.40
N CYS A 54 5.07 -2.06 6.49
CA CYS A 54 4.47 -1.73 5.20
C CYS A 54 3.21 -2.56 4.99
N ALA A 55 2.15 -1.92 4.48
CA ALA A 55 0.92 -2.60 4.09
C ALA A 55 0.89 -2.80 2.56
N LEU A 56 0.56 -4.02 2.11
CA LEU A 56 0.39 -4.35 0.70
C LEU A 56 -1.08 -4.67 0.42
N MET A 57 -1.63 -4.05 -0.61
CA MET A 57 -3.04 -4.23 -0.96
C MET A 57 -3.32 -3.92 -2.43
N GLN A 58 -4.49 -4.29 -2.89
CA GLN A 58 -5.02 -3.87 -4.17
C GLN A 58 -5.76 -2.53 -4.02
N SER A 59 -5.92 -1.77 -5.10
CA SER A 59 -6.67 -0.50 -5.08
C SER A 59 -8.10 -0.63 -4.53
N SER A 60 -8.79 -1.75 -4.77
CA SER A 60 -10.13 -1.98 -4.17
C SER A 60 -10.09 -2.02 -2.65
N GLY A 61 -9.02 -2.53 -2.07
CA GLY A 61 -8.84 -2.59 -0.62
C GLY A 61 -8.57 -1.24 0.04
N VAL A 62 -8.02 -0.29 -0.71
CA VAL A 62 -7.83 1.08 -0.20
C VAL A 62 -9.17 1.71 0.23
N GLY A 63 -10.26 1.39 -0.46
CA GLY A 63 -11.59 1.86 -0.07
C GLY A 63 -12.03 1.38 1.31
N ASN A 64 -11.58 0.21 1.75
CA ASN A 64 -11.96 -0.38 3.04
C ASN A 64 -11.29 0.31 4.24
N LEU A 65 -10.13 0.95 4.05
CA LEU A 65 -9.34 1.50 5.16
C LEU A 65 -9.41 3.01 5.34
N VAL A 66 -10.13 3.73 4.47
CA VAL A 66 -10.13 5.21 4.46
C VAL A 66 -10.46 5.81 5.84
N ASN A 67 -11.51 5.30 6.50
CA ASN A 67 -11.84 5.76 7.85
C ASN A 67 -10.74 5.48 8.87
N ALA A 68 -10.03 4.36 8.75
CA ALA A 68 -8.96 3.99 9.68
C ALA A 68 -7.73 4.92 9.58
N LEU A 69 -7.51 5.56 8.43
CA LEU A 69 -6.40 6.52 8.26
C LEU A 69 -6.48 7.69 9.24
N GLY A 70 -7.69 8.00 9.75
CA GLY A 70 -7.87 8.95 10.83
C GLY A 70 -7.10 8.59 12.10
N LEU A 71 -6.86 7.30 12.39
CA LEU A 71 -6.03 6.89 13.51
C LEU A 71 -4.59 7.36 13.32
N ALA A 72 -3.97 7.06 12.16
CA ALA A 72 -2.59 7.46 11.89
C ALA A 72 -2.40 8.98 11.99
N HIS A 73 -3.34 9.76 11.43
CA HIS A 73 -3.35 11.22 11.56
C HIS A 73 -3.47 11.69 13.01
N SER A 74 -4.41 11.12 13.77
CA SER A 74 -4.70 11.55 15.13
C SER A 74 -3.55 11.32 16.10
N VAL A 75 -2.80 10.23 15.91
CA VAL A 75 -1.66 9.88 16.78
C VAL A 75 -0.31 10.35 16.22
N GLY A 76 -0.28 10.97 15.05
CA GLY A 76 0.96 11.39 14.38
C GLY A 76 1.90 10.23 14.08
N ALA A 77 1.37 9.09 13.64
CA ALA A 77 2.14 7.91 13.32
C ALA A 77 2.26 7.73 11.79
N PRO A 78 3.41 7.23 11.28
CA PRO A 78 3.53 6.91 9.88
C PRO A 78 2.65 5.71 9.53
N PHE A 79 2.03 5.78 8.35
CA PHE A 79 1.41 4.65 7.70
C PHE A 79 1.92 4.57 6.27
N PHE A 80 2.67 3.54 5.94
CA PHE A 80 3.20 3.34 4.60
C PHE A 80 2.52 2.15 3.92
N ALA A 81 1.94 2.40 2.74
CA ALA A 81 1.28 1.37 1.96
C ALA A 81 1.71 1.37 0.50
N ILE A 82 1.75 0.19 -0.11
CA ILE A 82 1.93 -0.01 -1.54
C ILE A 82 0.66 -0.63 -2.07
N ALA A 83 0.00 0.05 -3.02
CA ALA A 83 -1.23 -0.44 -3.62
C ALA A 83 -1.04 -0.67 -5.12
N THR A 84 -1.34 -1.88 -5.58
CA THR A 84 -1.41 -2.20 -7.02
C THR A 84 -2.74 -1.70 -7.57
N MET A 85 -2.67 -0.88 -8.60
CA MET A 85 -3.87 -0.29 -9.19
C MET A 85 -4.59 -1.28 -10.12
N ARG A 86 -5.91 -1.25 -10.04
CA ARG A 86 -6.85 -1.94 -10.94
C ARG A 86 -7.83 -0.92 -11.50
N GLY A 87 -8.54 -1.29 -12.57
CA GLY A 87 -9.58 -0.44 -13.14
C GLY A 87 -9.07 0.77 -13.94
N GLU A 88 -7.82 0.78 -14.36
CA GLU A 88 -7.19 1.91 -15.05
C GLU A 88 -6.83 1.61 -16.51
N TRP A 89 -6.17 0.48 -16.75
CA TRP A 89 -5.56 0.16 -18.03
C TRP A 89 -5.79 -1.31 -18.40
N GLY A 90 -6.56 -1.54 -19.47
CA GLY A 90 -6.84 -2.89 -19.94
C GLY A 90 -7.54 -3.76 -18.89
N GLU A 91 -8.33 -3.17 -18.01
CA GLU A 91 -9.05 -3.90 -16.97
C GLU A 91 -10.16 -4.75 -17.58
N PHE A 92 -10.07 -6.05 -17.39
CA PHE A 92 -11.09 -6.99 -17.86
C PHE A 92 -12.26 -7.12 -16.89
N ASN A 93 -12.03 -6.85 -15.60
CA ASN A 93 -13.06 -6.94 -14.59
C ASN A 93 -13.66 -5.55 -14.31
N GLY A 94 -14.82 -5.27 -14.95
CA GLY A 94 -15.52 -3.97 -14.82
C GLY A 94 -15.85 -3.57 -13.38
N TRP A 95 -15.95 -4.54 -12.46
CA TRP A 95 -16.13 -4.30 -11.04
C TRP A 95 -15.01 -3.46 -10.42
N GLN A 96 -13.78 -3.58 -10.91
CA GLN A 96 -12.60 -2.87 -10.40
C GLN A 96 -12.54 -1.40 -10.84
N THR A 97 -13.24 -1.05 -11.92
CA THR A 97 -13.12 0.27 -12.55
C THR A 97 -13.57 1.42 -11.65
N PRO A 98 -14.75 1.38 -10.99
CA PRO A 98 -15.19 2.51 -10.17
C PRO A 98 -14.20 2.86 -9.06
N MET A 99 -13.71 1.86 -8.33
CA MET A 99 -12.78 2.08 -7.24
C MET A 99 -11.40 2.50 -7.76
N GLY A 100 -10.87 1.85 -8.81
CA GLY A 100 -9.60 2.22 -9.42
C GLY A 100 -9.54 3.69 -9.85
N GLN A 101 -10.63 4.20 -10.43
CA GLN A 101 -10.73 5.60 -10.86
C GLN A 101 -10.90 6.59 -9.70
N THR A 102 -11.40 6.14 -8.55
CA THR A 102 -11.75 7.01 -7.42
C THR A 102 -10.64 7.09 -6.36
N ILE A 103 -9.82 6.05 -6.21
CA ILE A 103 -8.82 5.95 -5.14
C ILE A 103 -7.90 7.17 -5.04
N PRO A 104 -7.30 7.71 -6.10
CA PRO A 104 -6.45 8.89 -5.97
C PRO A 104 -7.18 10.09 -5.35
N LYS A 105 -8.44 10.29 -5.71
CA LYS A 105 -9.28 11.38 -5.17
C LYS A 105 -9.67 11.16 -3.72
N ILE A 106 -9.96 9.92 -3.35
CA ILE A 106 -10.31 9.54 -1.97
C ILE A 106 -9.10 9.75 -1.05
N LEU A 107 -7.92 9.33 -1.46
CA LEU A 107 -6.70 9.51 -0.69
C LEU A 107 -6.34 10.99 -0.54
N ASP A 108 -6.50 11.79 -1.60
CA ASP A 108 -6.31 13.25 -1.56
C ASP A 108 -7.28 13.90 -0.55
N ALA A 109 -8.58 13.56 -0.64
CA ALA A 109 -9.60 14.05 0.29
C ALA A 109 -9.35 13.62 1.75
N ALA A 110 -8.65 12.49 1.96
CA ALA A 110 -8.24 12.01 3.28
C ALA A 110 -6.89 12.60 3.74
N ASN A 111 -6.34 13.60 3.06
CA ASN A 111 -5.02 14.20 3.34
C ASN A 111 -3.87 13.19 3.37
N VAL A 112 -3.91 12.21 2.50
CA VAL A 112 -2.86 11.19 2.34
C VAL A 112 -1.92 11.58 1.23
N VAL A 113 -0.63 11.52 1.47
CA VAL A 113 0.36 11.75 0.41
C VAL A 113 0.39 10.55 -0.54
N VAL A 114 0.27 10.84 -1.82
CA VAL A 114 0.26 9.81 -2.87
C VAL A 114 1.40 10.05 -3.84
N ASN A 115 2.26 9.05 -4.00
CA ASN A 115 3.25 9.00 -5.07
C ASN A 115 2.90 7.83 -5.99
N ARG A 116 3.11 8.02 -7.30
CA ARG A 116 2.66 7.06 -8.30
C ARG A 116 3.79 6.59 -9.20
N ALA A 117 3.91 5.27 -9.36
CA ALA A 117 4.80 4.63 -10.31
C ALA A 117 4.00 4.28 -11.57
N GLU A 118 4.36 4.88 -12.71
CA GLU A 118 3.67 4.68 -13.99
C GLU A 118 4.29 3.55 -14.81
N THR A 119 5.58 3.29 -14.62
CA THR A 119 6.33 2.25 -15.32
C THR A 119 7.01 1.31 -14.34
N SER A 120 7.45 0.16 -14.80
CA SER A 120 8.21 -0.79 -13.97
C SER A 120 9.53 -0.19 -13.43
N ALA A 121 10.13 0.74 -14.17
CA ALA A 121 11.36 1.43 -13.74
C ALA A 121 11.12 2.39 -12.57
N ASP A 122 9.91 2.93 -12.45
CA ASP A 122 9.53 3.87 -11.38
C ASP A 122 9.25 3.17 -10.05
N VAL A 123 8.96 1.87 -10.06
CA VAL A 123 8.45 1.16 -8.86
C VAL A 123 9.40 1.30 -7.67
N ILE A 124 10.69 1.01 -7.87
CA ILE A 124 11.67 1.07 -6.77
C ILE A 124 11.88 2.51 -6.28
N PRO A 125 12.23 3.49 -7.14
CA PRO A 125 12.50 4.86 -6.66
C PRO A 125 11.28 5.51 -6.02
N VAL A 126 10.09 5.32 -6.58
CA VAL A 126 8.83 5.86 -6.01
C VAL A 126 8.54 5.23 -4.66
N THR A 127 8.67 3.90 -4.54
CA THR A 127 8.42 3.18 -3.29
C THR A 127 9.39 3.60 -2.19
N GLU A 128 10.69 3.71 -2.51
CA GLU A 128 11.68 4.20 -1.54
C GLU A 128 11.41 5.64 -1.09
N ALA A 129 11.12 6.53 -2.03
CA ALA A 129 10.82 7.92 -1.71
C ALA A 129 9.58 8.04 -0.81
N SER A 130 8.53 7.28 -1.12
CA SER A 130 7.29 7.24 -0.34
C SER A 130 7.52 6.71 1.08
N GLY A 131 8.25 5.62 1.22
CA GLY A 131 8.55 5.07 2.53
C GLY A 131 9.42 6.00 3.37
N ARG A 132 10.42 6.66 2.77
CA ARG A 132 11.23 7.69 3.46
C ARG A 132 10.35 8.85 3.91
N LEU A 133 9.45 9.32 3.07
CA LEU A 133 8.54 10.41 3.41
C LEU A 133 7.63 9.99 4.58
N ALA A 134 7.01 8.82 4.52
CA ALA A 134 6.13 8.34 5.59
C ALA A 134 6.85 8.32 6.95
N PHE A 135 8.02 7.66 7.01
CA PHE A 135 8.73 7.46 8.28
C PHE A 135 9.45 8.72 8.81
N ASN A 136 9.82 9.67 7.94
CA ASN A 136 10.48 10.89 8.37
C ASN A 136 9.50 12.02 8.73
N SER A 137 8.29 11.97 8.17
CA SER A 137 7.27 13.02 8.38
C SER A 137 6.10 12.58 9.24
N TYR A 138 6.06 11.29 9.64
CA TYR A 138 4.99 10.70 10.46
C TYR A 138 3.60 10.85 9.81
N LEU A 139 3.54 10.62 8.49
CA LEU A 139 2.33 10.79 7.69
C LEU A 139 1.89 9.47 7.05
N PRO A 140 0.60 9.34 6.77
CA PRO A 140 0.12 8.33 5.82
C PRO A 140 0.62 8.65 4.41
N VAL A 141 1.30 7.68 3.80
CA VAL A 141 1.82 7.79 2.42
C VAL A 141 1.54 6.51 1.65
N PHE A 142 1.05 6.66 0.44
CA PHE A 142 0.81 5.56 -0.48
C PHE A 142 1.73 5.64 -1.70
N SER A 143 2.29 4.48 -2.06
CA SER A 143 2.84 4.24 -3.39
C SER A 143 1.76 3.54 -4.21
N LEU A 144 1.21 4.20 -5.22
CA LEU A 144 0.28 3.60 -6.17
C LEU A 144 1.07 3.05 -7.36
N ILE A 145 0.99 1.75 -7.58
CA ILE A 145 1.64 1.09 -8.72
C ILE A 145 0.63 0.97 -9.85
N SER A 146 0.83 1.75 -10.91
CA SER A 146 -0.05 1.80 -12.06
C SER A 146 -0.27 0.41 -12.68
N GLN A 147 -1.47 0.16 -13.18
CA GLN A 147 -1.76 -1.05 -13.95
C GLN A 147 -0.90 -1.15 -15.22
N ARG A 148 -0.37 -0.05 -15.75
CA ARG A 148 0.63 -0.06 -16.82
C ARG A 148 1.96 -0.67 -16.39
N ALA A 149 2.37 -0.42 -15.15
CA ALA A 149 3.62 -0.97 -14.60
C ALA A 149 3.51 -2.48 -14.31
N THR A 150 2.33 -2.96 -13.89
CA THR A 150 2.09 -4.38 -13.58
C THR A 150 1.63 -5.21 -14.79
N GLY A 151 1.17 -4.55 -15.84
CA GLY A 151 0.56 -5.17 -17.01
C GLY A 151 -0.93 -5.48 -16.83
N ALA A 152 -1.67 -5.45 -17.94
CA ALA A 152 -3.06 -5.90 -17.97
C ALA A 152 -3.10 -7.43 -17.93
N LYS A 153 -4.03 -8.01 -17.17
CA LYS A 153 -4.32 -9.44 -17.25
C LYS A 153 -5.07 -9.70 -18.54
N VAL A 154 -4.59 -10.65 -19.31
CA VAL A 154 -5.27 -11.18 -20.51
C VAL A 154 -5.83 -12.55 -20.12
N PHE A 155 -7.11 -12.79 -20.41
CA PHE A 155 -7.79 -14.08 -20.29
C PHE A 155 -8.09 -14.64 -21.64
#